data_8d81cac2fe0b4461586f27760a1dd800
#
_entry.id   8d81cac2fe0b4461586f27760a1dd800
#
_cell.length_a   1.000
_cell.length_b   1.000
_cell.length_c   1.000
_cell.angle_alpha   90.00
_cell.angle_beta   90.00
_cell.angle_gamma   90.00
#
_symmetry.space_group_name_H-M   'P 1'
#
loop_
_entity.id
_entity.type
_entity.pdbx_description
1 polymer ?
#
loop_
_entity_poly.entity_id
_entity_poly.type
_entity_poly.pdbx_seq_one_letter_code
_entity_poly.pdbx_strand_id
1 'polypeptide(L)'
;MAIPPPNFNRPQAPVPGAIPRPGGVPPRPPGVGGVPPRPGAAPPATQALPTVATSTSALHPVTTSPISSQRPQSAQPDAAQEFVMQFKKTLLPYLVQALDPKLLERGNEGALKKRIEELVDERLTTDKVPIGRQLRVKLLGDIIDEMVGFGPLEQLLKDDTITEIMVNGHQTIYTEQKGKLLLSPIKFLDVESCRRVIDKILSPLGRRVDESSPLCDARLPDGSRVNVIIPPLALNGPTITIRKFSKSPLTMEKLIGYRALSQSMAMFLKACVHCTLNIVISGGTGSGKTTMLNALSSYIPDGERIVTIEDAAELNLQQDHVVRLESKPKNIEGKGEVSIRELVKNSLRMRPDRIVIGECRGGEALDMIQAMNTGHDGSLTTTHANTPRDAIARLETLVMMAGMDLPQLAIRQQIAGAVHMMVQINRLADGSRKCVAITEIQGMEGNMVTLQDVFKYEQTGVNPEGKLIGVTRGLGIVPKCQAKFNANDLNIPVEIYQSVLHHNNPEYP
;
A
#
# COMPACT_ATOMS: atom_id res chain seq x y z
N MET A 1 -44.38 42.56 36.41
CA MET A 1 -43.13 43.21 36.83
C MET A 1 -42.03 42.65 35.92
N ALA A 2 -41.59 43.46 35.00
CA ALA A 2 -40.59 43.08 34.00
C ALA A 2 -39.21 43.57 34.51
N ILE A 3 -38.22 42.71 34.47
CA ILE A 3 -36.84 42.99 34.85
C ILE A 3 -36.09 43.44 33.59
N PRO A 4 -35.39 44.59 33.58
CA PRO A 4 -34.67 45.08 32.41
C PRO A 4 -33.33 44.33 32.24
N PRO A 5 -32.78 44.21 31.00
CA PRO A 5 -31.54 43.53 30.71
C PRO A 5 -30.30 44.39 31.07
N PRO A 6 -29.18 43.76 31.38
CA PRO A 6 -27.94 44.46 31.78
C PRO A 6 -27.23 45.08 30.56
N ASN A 7 -26.76 46.30 30.76
CA ASN A 7 -25.99 47.12 29.83
C ASN A 7 -24.53 46.66 29.81
N PHE A 8 -24.03 46.14 28.68
CA PHE A 8 -22.59 45.86 28.47
C PHE A 8 -21.96 46.98 27.65
N ASN A 9 -21.21 47.82 28.34
CA ASN A 9 -20.29 48.79 27.72
C ASN A 9 -19.14 48.02 27.06
N ARG A 10 -19.03 48.07 25.74
CA ARG A 10 -17.89 47.62 24.97
C ARG A 10 -16.82 48.71 24.93
N PRO A 11 -15.54 48.41 25.22
CA PRO A 11 -14.43 49.30 24.90
C PRO A 11 -14.18 49.28 23.39
N GLN A 12 -14.02 50.47 22.80
CA GLN A 12 -13.64 50.66 21.39
C GLN A 12 -12.21 50.20 21.14
N ALA A 13 -12.01 49.42 20.06
CA ALA A 13 -10.71 49.03 19.56
C ALA A 13 -10.00 50.23 18.87
N PRO A 14 -8.67 50.34 18.97
CA PRO A 14 -7.91 51.38 18.30
C PRO A 14 -7.77 51.12 16.80
N VAL A 15 -7.79 52.18 16.03
CA VAL A 15 -7.65 52.24 14.56
C VAL A 15 -6.24 51.80 14.14
N PRO A 16 -6.04 51.02 13.08
CA PRO A 16 -4.71 50.64 12.62
C PRO A 16 -4.00 51.81 11.94
N GLY A 17 -2.82 52.17 12.47
CA GLY A 17 -1.90 53.13 11.89
C GLY A 17 -1.23 52.59 10.63
N ALA A 18 -0.87 53.49 9.73
CA ALA A 18 -0.31 53.32 8.41
C ALA A 18 0.99 52.48 8.38
N ILE A 19 1.11 51.63 7.37
CA ILE A 19 2.28 50.82 7.05
C ILE A 19 3.40 51.70 6.48
N PRO A 20 4.62 51.70 7.05
CA PRO A 20 5.77 52.35 6.39
C PRO A 20 6.34 51.42 5.30
N ARG A 21 6.67 51.97 4.13
CA ARG A 21 7.40 51.33 3.05
C ARG A 21 8.82 50.99 3.45
N PRO A 22 9.39 49.87 3.02
CA PRO A 22 10.81 49.56 3.26
C PRO A 22 11.69 50.39 2.31
N GLY A 23 12.54 51.21 2.91
CA GLY A 23 13.59 51.95 2.22
C GLY A 23 14.96 51.37 2.57
N GLY A 24 15.84 51.27 1.55
CA GLY A 24 17.28 51.43 1.69
C GLY A 24 18.09 50.22 2.13
N VAL A 25 18.79 49.67 1.16
CA VAL A 25 19.94 48.76 1.31
C VAL A 25 21.07 49.48 2.06
N PRO A 26 21.69 48.90 3.12
CA PRO A 26 22.87 49.50 3.75
C PRO A 26 24.12 49.35 2.90
N PRO A 27 25.07 50.31 2.91
CA PRO A 27 26.30 50.26 2.14
C PRO A 27 27.32 49.27 2.69
N ARG A 28 28.07 48.64 1.75
CA ARG A 28 29.22 47.77 2.04
C ARG A 28 30.35 48.56 2.68
N PRO A 29 31.09 47.98 3.66
CA PRO A 29 32.32 48.56 4.13
C PRO A 29 33.49 48.42 3.09
N PRO A 30 34.47 49.32 3.11
CA PRO A 30 35.57 49.36 2.14
C PRO A 30 36.59 48.24 2.28
N GLY A 31 37.12 47.82 1.17
CA GLY A 31 38.02 46.68 1.05
C GLY A 31 39.39 46.91 1.68
N VAL A 32 39.99 45.82 2.14
CA VAL A 32 41.37 45.71 2.54
C VAL A 32 42.10 44.82 1.51
N GLY A 33 43.16 45.37 1.06
CA GLY A 33 44.31 44.97 0.28
C GLY A 33 44.45 43.56 -0.28
N GLY A 34 44.78 43.56 -1.58
CA GLY A 34 45.09 42.38 -2.35
C GLY A 34 46.42 41.72 -1.91
N VAL A 35 46.41 40.40 -2.00
CA VAL A 35 47.61 39.56 -1.93
C VAL A 35 47.86 39.04 -3.36
N PRO A 36 49.13 39.13 -3.91
CA PRO A 36 49.41 38.70 -5.27
C PRO A 36 49.39 37.18 -5.43
N PRO A 37 49.15 36.67 -6.66
CA PRO A 37 49.08 35.24 -6.94
C PRO A 37 50.47 34.58 -6.94
N ARG A 38 50.58 33.44 -6.28
CA ARG A 38 51.77 32.55 -6.40
C ARG A 38 51.68 31.74 -7.70
N PRO A 39 52.83 31.46 -8.32
CA PRO A 39 52.87 30.71 -9.57
C PRO A 39 52.70 29.20 -9.40
N GLY A 40 52.14 28.61 -10.44
CA GLY A 40 51.78 27.26 -10.74
C GLY A 40 52.53 26.10 -10.04
N ALA A 41 51.74 25.17 -9.55
CA ALA A 41 52.18 23.80 -9.30
C ALA A 41 51.53 22.90 -10.37
N ALA A 42 52.36 22.12 -11.07
CA ALA A 42 51.97 21.15 -12.07
C ALA A 42 51.18 19.98 -11.47
N PRO A 43 50.31 19.31 -12.25
CA PRO A 43 49.59 18.16 -11.76
C PRO A 43 50.51 16.94 -11.53
N PRO A 44 50.26 16.09 -10.54
CA PRO A 44 51.09 14.91 -10.29
C PRO A 44 50.94 13.87 -11.40
N ALA A 45 52.07 13.32 -11.82
CA ALA A 45 52.18 12.27 -12.82
C ALA A 45 51.43 10.99 -12.42
N THR A 46 50.69 10.47 -13.39
CA THR A 46 50.04 9.15 -13.33
C THR A 46 51.12 8.07 -13.22
N GLN A 47 51.19 7.39 -12.09
CA GLN A 47 52.02 6.20 -11.93
C GLN A 47 51.41 5.04 -12.73
N ALA A 48 52.17 4.50 -13.65
CA ALA A 48 51.86 3.31 -14.43
C ALA A 48 51.87 2.06 -13.51
N LEU A 49 50.82 1.25 -13.57
CA LEU A 49 50.74 -0.07 -12.97
C LEU A 49 51.67 -1.04 -13.72
N PRO A 50 52.32 -2.00 -13.04
CA PRO A 50 53.20 -2.95 -13.66
C PRO A 50 52.47 -3.95 -14.56
N THR A 51 52.96 -4.15 -15.75
CA THR A 51 52.55 -5.13 -16.75
C THR A 51 52.77 -6.55 -16.19
N VAL A 52 51.70 -7.30 -15.98
CA VAL A 52 51.76 -8.74 -15.66
C VAL A 52 51.88 -9.50 -16.99
N ALA A 53 52.91 -10.33 -17.10
CA ALA A 53 53.18 -11.17 -18.25
C ALA A 53 52.03 -12.17 -18.48
N THR A 54 51.49 -12.18 -19.68
CA THR A 54 50.50 -13.14 -20.17
C THR A 54 51.14 -14.51 -20.43
N SER A 55 50.84 -15.49 -19.61
CA SER A 55 51.04 -16.88 -19.96
C SER A 55 49.85 -17.35 -20.81
N THR A 56 50.12 -17.68 -22.06
CA THR A 56 49.17 -18.28 -22.99
C THR A 56 48.90 -19.76 -22.55
N SER A 57 47.74 -19.99 -21.89
CA SER A 57 47.14 -21.32 -21.79
C SER A 57 45.99 -21.40 -22.79
N ALA A 58 46.02 -22.44 -23.60
CA ALA A 58 45.05 -22.70 -24.66
C ALA A 58 43.62 -22.83 -24.09
N LEU A 59 42.72 -21.91 -24.48
CA LEU A 59 41.30 -21.97 -24.22
C LEU A 59 40.67 -22.90 -25.27
N HIS A 60 40.08 -23.98 -24.79
CA HIS A 60 39.08 -24.74 -25.53
C HIS A 60 37.85 -23.84 -25.84
N PRO A 61 37.27 -23.94 -27.05
CA PRO A 61 36.08 -23.13 -27.36
C PRO A 61 34.89 -23.62 -26.53
N VAL A 62 34.43 -22.77 -25.60
CA VAL A 62 33.13 -22.93 -24.94
C VAL A 62 32.07 -22.61 -25.98
N THR A 63 31.38 -23.59 -26.46
CA THR A 63 30.17 -23.44 -27.28
C THR A 63 29.11 -22.77 -26.43
N THR A 64 28.97 -21.46 -26.56
CA THR A 64 27.82 -20.70 -26.08
C THR A 64 26.65 -21.05 -26.97
N SER A 65 25.81 -21.97 -26.51
CA SER A 65 24.47 -22.12 -27.08
C SER A 65 23.72 -20.81 -26.86
N PRO A 66 23.08 -20.22 -27.88
CA PRO A 66 22.28 -19.03 -27.67
C PRO A 66 21.11 -19.40 -26.77
N ILE A 67 21.00 -18.73 -25.63
CA ILE A 67 19.78 -18.74 -24.84
C ILE A 67 18.70 -18.12 -25.75
N SER A 68 17.91 -19.00 -26.39
CA SER A 68 16.77 -18.58 -27.13
C SER A 68 15.79 -17.97 -26.11
N SER A 69 15.75 -16.66 -26.06
CA SER A 69 14.63 -15.92 -25.51
C SER A 69 13.40 -16.24 -26.37
N GLN A 70 12.77 -17.38 -26.11
CA GLN A 70 11.44 -17.64 -26.61
C GLN A 70 10.53 -16.59 -25.97
N ARG A 71 10.29 -15.48 -26.70
CA ARG A 71 9.06 -14.71 -26.50
C ARG A 71 7.94 -15.74 -26.52
N PRO A 72 7.02 -15.76 -25.53
CA PRO A 72 5.84 -16.58 -25.62
C PRO A 72 5.17 -16.20 -26.94
N GLN A 73 5.11 -17.17 -27.87
CA GLN A 73 4.36 -17.02 -29.09
C GLN A 73 2.94 -16.67 -28.67
N SER A 74 2.47 -15.48 -29.05
CA SER A 74 1.06 -15.12 -28.95
C SER A 74 0.30 -16.23 -29.69
N ALA A 75 -0.45 -17.04 -28.95
CA ALA A 75 -1.38 -17.98 -29.53
C ALA A 75 -2.22 -17.18 -30.54
N GLN A 76 -2.22 -17.55 -31.81
CA GLN A 76 -3.08 -16.93 -32.79
C GLN A 76 -4.51 -17.00 -32.26
N PRO A 77 -5.26 -15.91 -32.21
CA PRO A 77 -6.64 -15.96 -31.75
C PRO A 77 -7.40 -16.95 -32.62
N ASP A 78 -8.10 -17.87 -31.98
CA ASP A 78 -8.99 -18.82 -32.63
C ASP A 78 -9.94 -18.00 -33.52
N ALA A 79 -10.11 -18.37 -34.81
CA ALA A 79 -10.93 -17.63 -35.78
C ALA A 79 -12.33 -17.31 -35.23
N ALA A 80 -12.83 -18.16 -34.32
CA ALA A 80 -14.08 -17.93 -33.60
C ALA A 80 -14.01 -16.74 -32.63
N GLN A 81 -12.86 -16.51 -31.98
CA GLN A 81 -12.67 -15.37 -31.06
C GLN A 81 -12.55 -14.05 -31.82
N GLU A 82 -11.89 -14.08 -32.98
CA GLU A 82 -11.75 -12.92 -33.84
C GLU A 82 -13.09 -12.49 -34.42
N PHE A 83 -13.90 -13.47 -34.87
CA PHE A 83 -15.27 -13.24 -35.28
C PHE A 83 -16.14 -12.61 -34.19
N VAL A 84 -16.12 -13.14 -32.97
CA VAL A 84 -16.87 -12.60 -31.84
C VAL A 84 -16.45 -11.16 -31.54
N MET A 85 -15.16 -10.87 -31.63
CA MET A 85 -14.64 -9.51 -31.40
C MET A 85 -15.10 -8.52 -32.47
N GLN A 86 -15.12 -8.97 -33.74
CA GLN A 86 -15.61 -8.18 -34.86
C GLN A 86 -17.12 -7.93 -34.75
N PHE A 87 -17.89 -8.97 -34.40
CA PHE A 87 -19.34 -8.87 -34.21
C PHE A 87 -19.72 -7.96 -33.05
N LYS A 88 -18.97 -8.00 -31.94
CA LYS A 88 -19.13 -7.05 -30.83
C LYS A 88 -19.00 -5.59 -31.27
N LYS A 89 -18.06 -5.27 -32.17
CA LYS A 89 -17.87 -3.90 -32.68
C LYS A 89 -19.11 -3.34 -33.38
N THR A 90 -19.85 -4.17 -34.10
CA THR A 90 -21.07 -3.76 -34.80
C THR A 90 -22.29 -3.77 -33.88
N LEU A 91 -22.32 -4.71 -32.93
CA LEU A 91 -23.46 -4.92 -32.03
C LEU A 91 -23.56 -3.87 -30.92
N LEU A 92 -22.45 -3.47 -30.30
CA LEU A 92 -22.46 -2.50 -29.17
C LEU A 92 -23.09 -1.15 -29.55
N PRO A 93 -22.73 -0.47 -30.65
CA PRO A 93 -23.40 0.78 -31.05
C PRO A 93 -24.91 0.61 -31.29
N TYR A 94 -25.32 -0.53 -31.90
CA TYR A 94 -26.74 -0.85 -32.10
C TYR A 94 -27.46 -0.97 -30.75
N LEU A 95 -26.91 -1.71 -29.79
CA LEU A 95 -27.53 -1.89 -28.48
C LEU A 95 -27.66 -0.55 -27.73
N VAL A 96 -26.64 0.32 -27.78
CA VAL A 96 -26.71 1.65 -27.16
C VAL A 96 -27.85 2.50 -27.75
N GLN A 97 -28.13 2.38 -29.05
CA GLN A 97 -29.24 3.12 -29.70
C GLN A 97 -30.61 2.50 -29.44
N ALA A 98 -30.67 1.16 -29.32
CA ALA A 98 -31.92 0.41 -29.18
C ALA A 98 -32.42 0.28 -27.73
N LEU A 99 -31.56 0.57 -26.73
CA LEU A 99 -31.92 0.50 -25.32
C LEU A 99 -32.56 1.81 -24.85
N ASP A 100 -33.67 1.69 -24.11
CA ASP A 100 -34.27 2.82 -23.42
C ASP A 100 -33.32 3.32 -22.31
N PRO A 101 -32.96 4.62 -22.30
CA PRO A 101 -32.13 5.20 -21.22
C PRO A 101 -32.63 4.92 -19.81
N LYS A 102 -33.92 4.77 -19.60
CA LYS A 102 -34.53 4.42 -18.30
C LYS A 102 -34.14 3.04 -17.80
N LEU A 103 -33.81 2.11 -18.70
CA LEU A 103 -33.32 0.76 -18.30
C LEU A 103 -31.87 0.79 -17.82
N LEU A 104 -31.12 1.85 -18.14
CA LEU A 104 -29.73 2.04 -17.68
C LEU A 104 -29.65 2.61 -16.27
N GLU A 105 -30.77 3.03 -15.67
CA GLU A 105 -30.83 3.51 -14.28
C GLU A 105 -30.61 2.36 -13.28
N ARG A 106 -29.98 2.69 -12.14
CA ARG A 106 -29.74 1.73 -11.07
C ARG A 106 -31.05 1.11 -10.56
N GLY A 107 -31.06 -0.21 -10.43
CA GLY A 107 -32.21 -0.99 -9.95
C GLY A 107 -32.93 -1.79 -11.05
N ASN A 108 -32.65 -1.53 -12.33
CA ASN A 108 -33.29 -2.22 -13.46
C ASN A 108 -32.42 -3.31 -14.11
N GLU A 109 -31.35 -3.77 -13.42
CA GLU A 109 -30.35 -4.67 -13.98
C GLU A 109 -30.93 -5.96 -14.59
N GLY A 110 -31.95 -6.54 -13.93
CA GLY A 110 -32.60 -7.75 -14.43
C GLY A 110 -33.40 -7.52 -15.73
N ALA A 111 -34.15 -6.42 -15.81
CA ALA A 111 -34.88 -6.03 -17.02
C ALA A 111 -33.93 -5.64 -18.13
N LEU A 112 -32.85 -4.95 -17.82
CA LEU A 112 -31.80 -4.57 -18.77
C LEU A 112 -31.12 -5.80 -19.37
N LYS A 113 -30.71 -6.78 -18.56
CA LYS A 113 -30.12 -8.03 -19.03
C LYS A 113 -31.04 -8.77 -20.01
N LYS A 114 -32.33 -8.93 -19.63
CA LYS A 114 -33.32 -9.60 -20.48
C LYS A 114 -33.49 -8.86 -21.81
N ARG A 115 -33.55 -7.51 -21.79
CA ARG A 115 -33.69 -6.73 -23.02
C ARG A 115 -32.45 -6.81 -23.91
N ILE A 116 -31.26 -6.86 -23.34
CA ILE A 116 -30.00 -7.09 -24.05
C ILE A 116 -30.05 -8.47 -24.74
N GLU A 117 -30.46 -9.52 -24.03
CA GLU A 117 -30.60 -10.87 -24.60
C GLU A 117 -31.54 -10.89 -25.79
N GLU A 118 -32.72 -10.27 -25.67
CA GLU A 118 -33.70 -10.17 -26.76
C GLU A 118 -33.13 -9.48 -28.03
N LEU A 119 -32.47 -8.31 -27.81
CA LEU A 119 -31.89 -7.53 -28.92
C LEU A 119 -30.71 -8.25 -29.59
N VAL A 120 -29.89 -8.96 -28.81
CA VAL A 120 -28.76 -9.75 -29.33
C VAL A 120 -29.31 -10.91 -30.19
N ASP A 121 -30.34 -11.61 -29.71
CA ASP A 121 -30.96 -12.71 -30.44
C ASP A 121 -31.64 -12.24 -31.72
N GLU A 122 -32.36 -11.13 -31.69
CA GLU A 122 -32.95 -10.50 -32.85
C GLU A 122 -31.88 -10.16 -33.89
N ARG A 123 -30.77 -9.58 -33.47
CA ARG A 123 -29.66 -9.23 -34.36
C ARG A 123 -28.95 -10.44 -34.94
N LEU A 124 -28.67 -11.45 -34.13
CA LEU A 124 -28.08 -12.72 -34.59
C LEU A 124 -28.95 -13.41 -35.65
N THR A 125 -30.27 -13.34 -35.46
CA THR A 125 -31.25 -13.91 -36.43
C THR A 125 -31.30 -13.10 -37.70
N THR A 126 -31.34 -11.78 -37.61
CA THR A 126 -31.40 -10.83 -38.74
C THR A 126 -30.16 -10.94 -39.62
N ASP A 127 -28.96 -10.96 -38.99
CA ASP A 127 -27.69 -11.05 -39.72
C ASP A 127 -27.34 -12.50 -40.11
N LYS A 128 -28.23 -13.47 -39.81
CA LYS A 128 -28.04 -14.93 -40.11
C LYS A 128 -26.68 -15.46 -39.64
N VAL A 129 -26.24 -15.05 -38.45
CA VAL A 129 -24.94 -15.41 -37.92
C VAL A 129 -24.99 -16.84 -37.35
N PRO A 130 -24.26 -17.81 -37.91
CA PRO A 130 -24.23 -19.17 -37.39
C PRO A 130 -23.36 -19.24 -36.16
N ILE A 131 -23.97 -19.10 -34.98
CA ILE A 131 -23.27 -19.13 -33.69
C ILE A 131 -23.68 -20.34 -32.86
N GLY A 132 -22.72 -21.15 -32.42
CA GLY A 132 -22.96 -22.28 -31.52
C GLY A 132 -23.42 -21.84 -30.15
N ARG A 133 -24.18 -22.69 -29.43
CA ARG A 133 -24.78 -22.39 -28.13
C ARG A 133 -23.76 -21.87 -27.10
N GLN A 134 -22.58 -22.48 -27.00
CA GLN A 134 -21.54 -22.08 -26.06
C GLN A 134 -20.98 -20.67 -26.36
N LEU A 135 -20.74 -20.40 -27.66
CA LEU A 135 -20.21 -19.11 -28.09
C LEU A 135 -21.27 -18.00 -27.94
N ARG A 136 -22.57 -18.31 -28.12
CA ARG A 136 -23.67 -17.37 -27.85
C ARG A 136 -23.73 -17.00 -26.36
N VAL A 137 -23.66 -17.98 -25.45
CA VAL A 137 -23.66 -17.72 -24.01
C VAL A 137 -22.48 -16.84 -23.61
N LYS A 138 -21.29 -17.12 -24.16
CA LYS A 138 -20.10 -16.30 -23.92
C LYS A 138 -20.28 -14.88 -24.48
N LEU A 139 -20.76 -14.73 -25.70
CA LEU A 139 -21.03 -13.43 -26.31
C LEU A 139 -22.02 -12.60 -25.48
N LEU A 140 -23.12 -13.20 -25.03
CA LEU A 140 -24.09 -12.53 -24.16
C LEU A 140 -23.47 -12.09 -22.83
N GLY A 141 -22.71 -12.96 -22.18
CA GLY A 141 -21.99 -12.63 -20.96
C GLY A 141 -21.06 -11.44 -21.16
N ASP A 142 -20.26 -11.48 -22.20
CA ASP A 142 -19.31 -10.42 -22.54
C ASP A 142 -20.00 -9.08 -22.86
N ILE A 143 -21.18 -9.12 -23.54
CA ILE A 143 -21.95 -7.90 -23.84
C ILE A 143 -22.57 -7.32 -22.57
N ILE A 144 -23.13 -8.17 -21.70
CA ILE A 144 -23.68 -7.75 -20.42
C ILE A 144 -22.58 -7.11 -19.56
N ASP A 145 -21.40 -7.74 -19.46
CA ASP A 145 -20.25 -7.20 -18.76
C ASP A 145 -19.81 -5.84 -19.36
N GLU A 146 -19.88 -5.66 -20.69
CA GLU A 146 -19.56 -4.39 -21.36
C GLU A 146 -20.62 -3.30 -21.12
N MET A 147 -21.91 -3.66 -21.13
CA MET A 147 -23.00 -2.70 -21.00
C MET A 147 -23.29 -2.32 -19.54
N VAL A 148 -23.27 -3.27 -18.63
CA VAL A 148 -23.65 -3.09 -17.22
C VAL A 148 -22.43 -3.00 -16.30
N GLY A 149 -21.43 -3.85 -16.52
CA GLY A 149 -20.22 -3.96 -15.71
C GLY A 149 -19.04 -3.13 -16.20
N PHE A 150 -17.85 -3.54 -15.77
CA PHE A 150 -16.57 -2.95 -16.15
C PHE A 150 -15.95 -3.62 -17.40
N GLY A 151 -16.78 -4.09 -18.31
CA GLY A 151 -16.35 -4.70 -19.56
C GLY A 151 -15.47 -5.94 -19.34
N PRO A 152 -14.36 -6.06 -20.11
CA PRO A 152 -13.48 -7.22 -20.00
C PRO A 152 -12.84 -7.40 -18.63
N LEU A 153 -12.81 -6.36 -17.79
CA LEU A 153 -12.26 -6.43 -16.42
C LEU A 153 -13.14 -7.24 -15.48
N GLU A 154 -14.44 -7.40 -15.77
CA GLU A 154 -15.38 -8.16 -14.93
C GLU A 154 -14.91 -9.60 -14.70
N GLN A 155 -14.40 -10.26 -15.74
CA GLN A 155 -13.88 -11.63 -15.62
C GLN A 155 -12.67 -11.70 -14.69
N LEU A 156 -11.77 -10.70 -14.76
CA LEU A 156 -10.59 -10.63 -13.92
C LEU A 156 -10.94 -10.23 -12.47
N LEU A 157 -11.96 -9.39 -12.30
CA LEU A 157 -12.44 -8.98 -10.99
C LEU A 157 -13.15 -10.13 -10.24
N LYS A 158 -13.81 -11.03 -10.97
CA LYS A 158 -14.46 -12.22 -10.41
C LYS A 158 -13.50 -13.34 -10.01
N ASP A 159 -12.28 -13.37 -10.56
CA ASP A 159 -11.27 -14.39 -10.25
C ASP A 159 -10.53 -14.06 -8.95
N ASP A 160 -10.85 -14.74 -7.86
CA ASP A 160 -10.25 -14.52 -6.54
C ASP A 160 -8.75 -14.89 -6.46
N THR A 161 -8.18 -15.55 -7.48
CA THR A 161 -6.74 -15.85 -7.55
C THR A 161 -5.91 -14.65 -8.00
N ILE A 162 -6.55 -13.66 -8.62
CA ILE A 162 -5.93 -12.42 -9.09
C ILE A 162 -5.91 -11.40 -7.94
N THR A 163 -4.74 -10.86 -7.67
CA THR A 163 -4.53 -9.80 -6.64
C THR A 163 -4.45 -8.40 -7.23
N GLU A 164 -3.84 -8.27 -8.41
CA GLU A 164 -3.75 -6.99 -9.11
C GLU A 164 -4.05 -7.16 -10.60
N ILE A 165 -4.66 -6.14 -11.21
CA ILE A 165 -4.96 -6.04 -12.64
C ILE A 165 -4.32 -4.76 -13.16
N MET A 166 -3.50 -4.86 -14.20
CA MET A 166 -2.76 -3.74 -14.78
C MET A 166 -3.07 -3.64 -16.27
N VAL A 167 -3.87 -2.66 -16.64
CA VAL A 167 -4.21 -2.31 -18.02
C VAL A 167 -3.18 -1.31 -18.53
N ASN A 168 -2.44 -1.66 -19.57
CA ASN A 168 -1.45 -0.80 -20.22
C ASN A 168 -1.92 -0.51 -21.67
N GLY A 169 -2.81 0.45 -21.80
CA GLY A 169 -3.56 0.67 -23.04
C GLY A 169 -4.62 -0.43 -23.28
N HIS A 170 -5.33 -0.34 -24.41
CA HIS A 170 -6.46 -1.24 -24.70
C HIS A 170 -6.05 -2.68 -25.03
N GLN A 171 -4.81 -2.94 -25.44
CA GLN A 171 -4.37 -4.25 -25.96
C GLN A 171 -3.63 -5.11 -24.93
N THR A 172 -3.14 -4.54 -23.85
CA THR A 172 -2.22 -5.24 -22.94
C THR A 172 -2.75 -5.17 -21.52
N ILE A 173 -3.10 -6.32 -20.96
CA ILE A 173 -3.53 -6.45 -19.57
C ILE A 173 -2.63 -7.47 -18.88
N TYR A 174 -2.00 -7.08 -17.78
CA TYR A 174 -1.29 -7.99 -16.90
C TYR A 174 -2.13 -8.24 -15.64
N THR A 175 -1.96 -9.42 -15.07
CA THR A 175 -2.55 -9.79 -13.78
C THR A 175 -1.45 -10.28 -12.84
N GLU A 176 -1.56 -9.99 -11.56
CA GLU A 176 -0.74 -10.63 -10.55
C GLU A 176 -1.50 -11.80 -9.94
N GLN A 177 -0.89 -13.00 -9.98
CA GLN A 177 -1.39 -14.21 -9.35
C GLN A 177 -0.28 -14.85 -8.53
N LYS A 178 -0.53 -15.07 -7.24
CA LYS A 178 0.47 -15.66 -6.32
C LYS A 178 1.84 -14.96 -6.37
N GLY A 179 1.85 -13.62 -6.52
CA GLY A 179 3.04 -12.79 -6.59
C GLY A 179 3.81 -12.85 -7.92
N LYS A 180 3.23 -13.45 -8.98
CA LYS A 180 3.80 -13.50 -10.33
C LYS A 180 2.95 -12.69 -11.29
N LEU A 181 3.62 -11.89 -12.14
CA LEU A 181 2.98 -11.15 -13.21
C LEU A 181 2.77 -12.04 -14.42
N LEU A 182 1.53 -12.14 -14.89
CA LEU A 182 1.11 -12.93 -16.04
C LEU A 182 0.43 -12.03 -17.07
N LEU A 183 0.74 -12.23 -18.34
CA LEU A 183 0.01 -11.56 -19.43
C LEU A 183 -1.36 -12.22 -19.56
N SER A 184 -2.43 -11.42 -19.48
CA SER A 184 -3.79 -11.89 -19.68
C SER A 184 -4.13 -12.01 -21.18
N PRO A 185 -4.89 -13.03 -21.59
CA PRO A 185 -5.45 -13.12 -22.94
C PRO A 185 -6.58 -12.10 -23.19
N ILE A 186 -7.13 -11.52 -22.13
CA ILE A 186 -8.24 -10.57 -22.16
C ILE A 186 -7.73 -9.21 -22.62
N LYS A 187 -8.50 -8.52 -23.47
CA LYS A 187 -8.19 -7.20 -24.05
C LYS A 187 -9.44 -6.35 -24.14
N PHE A 188 -9.27 -5.05 -24.15
CA PHE A 188 -10.33 -4.13 -24.56
C PHE A 188 -10.51 -4.14 -26.08
N LEU A 189 -11.70 -3.81 -26.52
CA LEU A 189 -12.03 -3.73 -27.93
C LEU A 189 -11.25 -2.63 -28.66
N ASP A 190 -11.19 -1.45 -28.03
CA ASP A 190 -10.53 -0.24 -28.50
C ASP A 190 -10.23 0.70 -27.32
N VAL A 191 -9.63 1.84 -27.60
CA VAL A 191 -9.32 2.88 -26.61
C VAL A 191 -10.60 3.46 -26.00
N GLU A 192 -11.66 3.60 -26.79
CA GLU A 192 -12.93 4.14 -26.32
C GLU A 192 -13.65 3.21 -25.34
N SER A 193 -13.57 1.89 -25.54
CA SER A 193 -14.10 0.93 -24.56
C SER A 193 -13.36 1.00 -23.24
N CYS A 194 -12.04 1.21 -23.27
CA CYS A 194 -11.26 1.44 -22.05
C CYS A 194 -11.67 2.75 -21.35
N ARG A 195 -11.88 3.84 -22.11
CA ARG A 195 -12.36 5.11 -21.57
C ARG A 195 -13.75 5.01 -20.94
N ARG A 196 -14.70 4.33 -21.62
CA ARG A 196 -16.03 4.09 -21.05
C ARG A 196 -15.97 3.36 -19.70
N VAL A 197 -15.06 2.40 -19.54
CA VAL A 197 -14.87 1.72 -18.25
C VAL A 197 -14.30 2.66 -17.20
N ILE A 198 -13.34 3.52 -17.58
CA ILE A 198 -12.82 4.56 -16.68
C ILE A 198 -13.96 5.47 -16.19
N ASP A 199 -14.80 5.95 -17.12
CA ASP A 199 -15.93 6.82 -16.78
C ASP A 199 -16.95 6.12 -15.87
N LYS A 200 -17.25 4.84 -16.12
CA LYS A 200 -18.10 4.04 -15.23
C LYS A 200 -17.56 3.87 -13.83
N ILE A 201 -16.23 3.80 -13.66
CA ILE A 201 -15.58 3.72 -12.35
C ILE A 201 -15.64 5.07 -11.65
N LEU A 202 -15.37 6.19 -12.36
CA LEU A 202 -15.15 7.49 -11.76
C LEU A 202 -16.44 8.29 -11.56
N SER A 203 -17.40 8.23 -12.50
CA SER A 203 -18.63 9.04 -12.49
C SER A 203 -19.48 8.84 -11.23
N PRO A 204 -19.70 7.61 -10.71
CA PRO A 204 -20.46 7.41 -9.48
C PRO A 204 -19.82 8.04 -8.24
N LEU A 205 -18.49 8.30 -8.30
CA LEU A 205 -17.70 8.92 -7.24
C LEU A 205 -17.64 10.45 -7.38
N GLY A 206 -18.30 11.03 -8.40
CA GLY A 206 -18.20 12.44 -8.71
C GLY A 206 -16.80 12.87 -9.17
N ARG A 207 -16.03 11.93 -9.76
CA ARG A 207 -14.67 12.15 -10.27
C ARG A 207 -14.63 12.00 -11.78
N ARG A 208 -13.65 12.62 -12.41
CA ARG A 208 -13.39 12.50 -13.84
C ARG A 208 -11.88 12.57 -14.11
N VAL A 209 -11.48 12.09 -15.26
CA VAL A 209 -10.13 12.30 -15.81
C VAL A 209 -10.27 12.94 -17.19
N ASP A 210 -9.51 13.98 -17.43
CA ASP A 210 -9.44 14.72 -18.69
C ASP A 210 -8.01 15.24 -18.90
N GLU A 211 -7.74 15.96 -19.99
CA GLU A 211 -6.41 16.48 -20.29
C GLU A 211 -5.88 17.44 -19.22
N SER A 212 -6.78 18.15 -18.50
CA SER A 212 -6.41 19.07 -17.42
C SER A 212 -6.13 18.34 -16.09
N SER A 213 -6.75 17.19 -15.89
CA SER A 213 -6.61 16.31 -14.71
C SER A 213 -6.47 14.87 -15.17
N PRO A 214 -5.31 14.47 -15.72
CA PRO A 214 -5.16 13.21 -16.44
C PRO A 214 -4.93 11.98 -15.54
N LEU A 215 -4.97 12.14 -14.23
CA LEU A 215 -4.78 11.05 -13.26
C LEU A 215 -5.82 11.13 -12.13
N CYS A 216 -6.25 9.97 -11.65
CA CYS A 216 -7.22 9.88 -10.56
C CYS A 216 -7.08 8.57 -9.80
N ASP A 217 -7.09 8.65 -8.47
CA ASP A 217 -7.29 7.49 -7.62
C ASP A 217 -8.77 7.33 -7.30
N ALA A 218 -9.25 6.11 -7.29
CA ALA A 218 -10.66 5.77 -7.06
C ALA A 218 -10.77 4.45 -6.29
N ARG A 219 -12.03 4.07 -6.01
CA ARG A 219 -12.33 2.79 -5.39
C ARG A 219 -13.56 2.17 -6.04
N LEU A 220 -13.52 0.87 -6.29
CA LEU A 220 -14.67 0.11 -6.71
C LEU A 220 -15.64 -0.15 -5.53
N PRO A 221 -16.91 -0.49 -5.81
CA PRO A 221 -17.88 -0.81 -4.76
C PRO A 221 -17.48 -1.98 -3.85
N ASP A 222 -16.65 -2.90 -4.36
CA ASP A 222 -16.11 -4.03 -3.58
C ASP A 222 -14.94 -3.64 -2.65
N GLY A 223 -14.52 -2.37 -2.67
CA GLY A 223 -13.40 -1.86 -1.90
C GLY A 223 -12.04 -1.90 -2.63
N SER A 224 -11.96 -2.46 -3.83
CA SER A 224 -10.71 -2.51 -4.62
C SER A 224 -10.23 -1.11 -4.99
N ARG A 225 -8.93 -0.85 -4.86
CA ARG A 225 -8.32 0.45 -5.21
C ARG A 225 -8.06 0.51 -6.70
N VAL A 226 -8.34 1.66 -7.30
CA VAL A 226 -8.11 1.91 -8.72
C VAL A 226 -7.29 3.18 -8.90
N ASN A 227 -6.20 3.07 -9.63
CA ASN A 227 -5.47 4.23 -10.14
C ASN A 227 -5.67 4.31 -11.64
N VAL A 228 -6.03 5.47 -12.15
CA VAL A 228 -6.22 5.75 -13.56
C VAL A 228 -5.27 6.86 -13.98
N ILE A 229 -4.64 6.68 -15.14
CA ILE A 229 -3.86 7.72 -15.81
C ILE A 229 -4.13 7.65 -17.31
N ILE A 230 -4.34 8.81 -17.94
CA ILE A 230 -4.66 8.92 -19.35
C ILE A 230 -3.63 9.76 -20.13
N PRO A 231 -3.62 9.72 -21.47
CA PRO A 231 -2.88 10.69 -22.27
C PRO A 231 -3.25 12.14 -21.92
N PRO A 232 -2.30 13.11 -21.97
CA PRO A 232 -0.97 12.97 -22.59
C PRO A 232 0.11 12.35 -21.70
N LEU A 233 -0.16 12.07 -20.41
CA LEU A 233 0.83 11.51 -19.49
C LEU A 233 1.08 10.02 -19.75
N ALA A 234 0.03 9.25 -20.04
CA ALA A 234 0.13 7.82 -20.38
C ALA A 234 0.36 7.64 -21.90
N LEU A 235 1.63 7.54 -22.29
CA LEU A 235 2.03 7.54 -23.72
C LEU A 235 1.50 6.34 -24.51
N ASN A 236 1.27 5.21 -23.86
CA ASN A 236 0.77 3.98 -24.49
C ASN A 236 -0.76 3.86 -24.49
N GLY A 237 -1.47 4.94 -24.12
CA GLY A 237 -2.92 4.96 -23.98
C GLY A 237 -3.39 4.92 -22.54
N PRO A 238 -4.72 4.88 -22.29
CA PRO A 238 -5.25 4.86 -20.94
C PRO A 238 -4.70 3.68 -20.14
N THR A 239 -4.29 3.94 -18.91
CA THR A 239 -3.72 2.95 -18.00
C THR A 239 -4.62 2.86 -16.76
N ILE A 240 -4.97 1.65 -16.35
CA ILE A 240 -5.78 1.37 -15.17
C ILE A 240 -5.05 0.34 -14.33
N THR A 241 -4.78 0.65 -13.08
CA THR A 241 -4.23 -0.31 -12.12
C THR A 241 -5.27 -0.57 -11.04
N ILE A 242 -5.67 -1.82 -10.87
CA ILE A 242 -6.65 -2.23 -9.87
C ILE A 242 -5.95 -3.18 -8.89
N ARG A 243 -5.91 -2.80 -7.62
CA ARG A 243 -5.51 -3.67 -6.53
C ARG A 243 -6.76 -4.19 -5.83
N LYS A 244 -7.03 -5.48 -5.99
CA LYS A 244 -8.24 -6.09 -5.45
C LYS A 244 -8.26 -6.11 -3.94
N PHE A 245 -9.42 -5.82 -3.37
CA PHE A 245 -9.63 -5.97 -1.93
C PHE A 245 -9.75 -7.46 -1.58
N SER A 246 -8.92 -7.90 -0.62
CA SER A 246 -8.97 -9.30 -0.18
C SER A 246 -10.21 -9.56 0.67
N LYS A 247 -11.12 -10.39 0.19
CA LYS A 247 -12.34 -10.79 0.91
C LYS A 247 -12.05 -11.64 2.15
N SER A 248 -10.95 -12.37 2.15
CA SER A 248 -10.52 -13.22 3.27
C SER A 248 -9.13 -12.79 3.74
N PRO A 249 -9.03 -12.02 4.83
CA PRO A 249 -7.74 -11.65 5.39
C PRO A 249 -6.96 -12.89 5.82
N LEU A 250 -5.63 -12.81 5.69
CA LEU A 250 -4.75 -13.85 6.18
C LEU A 250 -4.76 -13.82 7.72
N THR A 251 -5.17 -14.92 8.32
CA THR A 251 -5.13 -15.09 9.78
C THR A 251 -3.71 -15.39 10.27
N MET A 252 -3.47 -15.24 11.56
CA MET A 252 -2.17 -15.55 12.17
C MET A 252 -1.79 -17.02 11.96
N GLU A 253 -2.76 -17.95 12.04
CA GLU A 253 -2.55 -19.38 11.81
C GLU A 253 -2.05 -19.65 10.39
N LYS A 254 -2.61 -18.96 9.39
CA LYS A 254 -2.13 -19.05 8.00
C LYS A 254 -0.72 -18.51 7.85
N LEU A 255 -0.39 -17.38 8.54
CA LEU A 255 0.96 -16.82 8.52
C LEU A 255 1.98 -17.78 9.15
N ILE A 256 1.61 -18.46 10.25
CA ILE A 256 2.42 -19.53 10.86
C ILE A 256 2.58 -20.69 9.87
N GLY A 257 1.48 -21.14 9.24
CA GLY A 257 1.49 -22.22 8.24
C GLY A 257 2.39 -21.90 7.03
N TYR A 258 2.47 -20.64 6.61
CA TYR A 258 3.41 -20.18 5.59
C TYR A 258 4.84 -20.01 6.12
N ARG A 259 5.07 -20.32 7.40
CA ARG A 259 6.36 -20.09 8.08
C ARG A 259 6.82 -18.61 7.96
N ALA A 260 5.86 -17.66 7.89
CA ALA A 260 6.18 -16.24 7.90
C ALA A 260 6.69 -15.77 9.28
N LEU A 261 6.22 -16.42 10.34
CA LEU A 261 6.70 -16.28 11.72
C LEU A 261 6.53 -17.62 12.45
N SER A 262 7.21 -17.77 13.60
CA SER A 262 7.09 -18.96 14.44
C SER A 262 5.85 -18.89 15.35
N GLN A 263 5.42 -20.03 15.86
CA GLN A 263 4.36 -20.12 16.89
C GLN A 263 4.73 -19.32 18.15
N SER A 264 6.00 -19.36 18.56
CA SER A 264 6.51 -18.59 19.72
C SER A 264 6.41 -17.08 19.48
N MET A 265 6.77 -16.59 18.28
CA MET A 265 6.58 -15.19 17.90
C MET A 265 5.10 -14.79 17.93
N ALA A 266 4.21 -15.62 17.41
CA ALA A 266 2.78 -15.34 17.40
C ALA A 266 2.19 -15.28 18.82
N MET A 267 2.59 -16.21 19.71
CA MET A 267 2.21 -16.22 21.12
C MET A 267 2.68 -14.95 21.84
N PHE A 268 3.92 -14.55 21.63
CA PHE A 268 4.49 -13.32 22.18
C PHE A 268 3.73 -12.07 21.70
N LEU A 269 3.49 -11.96 20.38
CA LEU A 269 2.80 -10.80 19.79
C LEU A 269 1.33 -10.75 20.25
N LYS A 270 0.67 -11.89 20.43
CA LYS A 270 -0.66 -11.95 21.03
C LYS A 270 -0.66 -11.35 22.43
N ALA A 271 0.30 -11.72 23.27
CA ALA A 271 0.43 -11.15 24.62
C ALA A 271 0.71 -9.64 24.57
N CYS A 272 1.55 -9.17 23.64
CA CYS A 272 1.80 -7.75 23.42
C CYS A 272 0.50 -6.97 23.14
N VAL A 273 -0.36 -7.49 22.25
CA VAL A 273 -1.63 -6.83 21.91
C VAL A 273 -2.60 -6.87 23.07
N HIS A 274 -2.73 -8.00 23.77
CA HIS A 274 -3.58 -8.10 24.97
C HIS A 274 -3.17 -7.15 26.11
N CYS A 275 -1.83 -6.99 26.30
CA CYS A 275 -1.29 -6.08 27.31
C CYS A 275 -1.17 -4.63 26.83
N THR A 276 -1.89 -4.25 25.79
CA THR A 276 -1.92 -2.87 25.29
C THR A 276 -0.55 -2.28 25.00
N LEU A 277 0.37 -3.08 24.41
CA LEU A 277 1.65 -2.53 23.95
C LEU A 277 1.48 -1.80 22.62
N ASN A 278 2.07 -0.64 22.49
CA ASN A 278 2.11 0.10 21.23
C ASN A 278 3.09 -0.57 20.27
N ILE A 279 2.63 -0.97 19.09
CA ILE A 279 3.41 -1.75 18.14
C ILE A 279 3.53 -1.02 16.80
N VAL A 280 4.76 -0.91 16.30
CA VAL A 280 5.06 -0.41 14.95
C VAL A 280 5.54 -1.57 14.09
N ILE A 281 4.84 -1.84 12.99
CA ILE A 281 5.22 -2.84 12.01
C ILE A 281 5.99 -2.14 10.88
N SER A 282 7.21 -2.57 10.64
CA SER A 282 8.05 -1.98 9.59
C SER A 282 8.42 -3.00 8.51
N GLY A 283 8.72 -2.49 7.31
CA GLY A 283 9.11 -3.33 6.18
C GLY A 283 9.02 -2.61 4.84
N GLY A 284 9.61 -3.19 3.82
CA GLY A 284 9.58 -2.68 2.45
C GLY A 284 8.19 -2.79 1.79
N THR A 285 8.07 -2.27 0.56
CA THR A 285 6.85 -2.42 -0.25
C THR A 285 6.59 -3.91 -0.55
N GLY A 286 5.32 -4.34 -0.40
CA GLY A 286 4.93 -5.72 -0.65
C GLY A 286 5.47 -6.76 0.35
N SER A 287 6.06 -6.33 1.48
CA SER A 287 6.54 -7.24 2.53
C SER A 287 5.42 -7.88 3.35
N GLY A 288 4.20 -7.32 3.33
CA GLY A 288 3.05 -7.83 4.08
C GLY A 288 2.76 -7.08 5.38
N LYS A 289 3.18 -5.80 5.51
CA LYS A 289 2.91 -4.96 6.70
C LYS A 289 1.43 -4.87 7.06
N THR A 290 0.59 -4.49 6.09
CA THR A 290 -0.87 -4.38 6.29
C THR A 290 -1.49 -5.73 6.65
N THR A 291 -0.98 -6.83 6.06
CA THR A 291 -1.40 -8.19 6.39
C THR A 291 -1.08 -8.54 7.85
N MET A 292 0.14 -8.22 8.30
CA MET A 292 0.55 -8.46 9.69
C MET A 292 -0.23 -7.55 10.65
N LEU A 293 -0.43 -6.28 10.30
CA LEU A 293 -1.23 -5.35 11.09
C LEU A 293 -2.66 -5.90 11.27
N ASN A 294 -3.27 -6.36 10.19
CA ASN A 294 -4.61 -6.97 10.23
C ASN A 294 -4.64 -8.24 11.08
N ALA A 295 -3.64 -9.12 10.94
CA ALA A 295 -3.54 -10.34 11.75
C ALA A 295 -3.29 -10.05 13.24
N LEU A 296 -2.49 -9.03 13.58
CA LEU A 296 -2.28 -8.61 14.97
C LEU A 296 -3.52 -7.94 15.56
N SER A 297 -4.19 -7.10 14.78
CA SER A 297 -5.42 -6.43 15.21
C SER A 297 -6.53 -7.42 15.56
N SER A 298 -6.54 -8.64 14.99
CA SER A 298 -7.50 -9.69 15.37
C SER A 298 -7.32 -10.22 16.80
N TYR A 299 -6.21 -9.90 17.45
CA TYR A 299 -5.95 -10.23 18.86
C TYR A 299 -6.45 -9.17 19.84
N ILE A 300 -6.97 -8.03 19.35
CA ILE A 300 -7.61 -7.03 20.20
C ILE A 300 -8.90 -7.62 20.76
N PRO A 301 -9.17 -7.54 22.08
CA PRO A 301 -10.39 -8.06 22.68
C PRO A 301 -11.67 -7.47 22.09
N ASP A 302 -12.73 -8.28 21.94
CA ASP A 302 -14.00 -7.88 21.30
C ASP A 302 -14.72 -6.74 22.02
N GLY A 303 -14.50 -6.57 23.34
CA GLY A 303 -15.13 -5.49 24.12
C GLY A 303 -14.53 -4.11 23.91
N GLU A 304 -13.44 -3.97 23.16
CA GLU A 304 -12.74 -2.71 22.97
C GLU A 304 -13.24 -1.95 21.73
N ARG A 305 -13.32 -0.62 21.85
CA ARG A 305 -13.64 0.27 20.73
C ARG A 305 -12.39 0.56 19.91
N ILE A 306 -12.37 0.08 18.68
CA ILE A 306 -11.26 0.22 17.74
C ILE A 306 -11.58 1.33 16.74
N VAL A 307 -10.68 2.30 16.56
CA VAL A 307 -10.75 3.27 15.46
C VAL A 307 -9.62 3.00 14.48
N THR A 308 -9.97 2.63 13.25
CA THR A 308 -8.98 2.47 12.16
C THR A 308 -8.91 3.73 11.32
N ILE A 309 -7.69 4.12 10.92
CA ILE A 309 -7.44 5.32 10.11
C ILE A 309 -6.50 4.93 8.98
N GLU A 310 -6.95 5.11 7.74
CA GLU A 310 -6.23 4.67 6.56
C GLU A 310 -6.34 5.68 5.42
N ASP A 311 -5.37 5.71 4.52
CA ASP A 311 -5.48 6.45 3.24
C ASP A 311 -6.54 5.82 2.35
N ALA A 312 -6.53 4.49 2.32
CA ALA A 312 -7.55 3.70 1.69
C ALA A 312 -7.78 2.47 2.57
N ALA A 313 -9.03 2.23 2.98
CA ALA A 313 -9.35 1.20 3.95
C ALA A 313 -9.04 -0.20 3.39
N GLU A 314 -7.94 -0.80 3.83
CA GLU A 314 -7.48 -2.16 3.52
C GLU A 314 -7.69 -3.11 4.72
N LEU A 315 -7.78 -2.56 5.93
CA LEU A 315 -7.97 -3.34 7.14
C LEU A 315 -9.39 -3.92 7.20
N ASN A 316 -9.49 -5.18 7.58
CA ASN A 316 -10.75 -5.90 7.72
C ASN A 316 -10.78 -6.60 9.09
N LEU A 317 -10.97 -5.81 10.13
CA LEU A 317 -11.10 -6.26 11.51
C LEU A 317 -12.48 -6.92 11.71
N GLN A 318 -12.52 -7.97 12.50
CA GLN A 318 -13.72 -8.80 12.70
C GLN A 318 -14.44 -8.49 14.01
N GLN A 319 -13.89 -7.62 14.87
CA GLN A 319 -14.53 -7.21 16.12
C GLN A 319 -15.79 -6.37 15.83
N ASP A 320 -16.77 -6.45 16.73
CA ASP A 320 -18.07 -5.80 16.57
C ASP A 320 -17.99 -4.26 16.62
N HIS A 321 -17.07 -3.73 17.43
CA HIS A 321 -16.98 -2.29 17.68
C HIS A 321 -15.83 -1.63 16.96
N VAL A 322 -15.83 -1.69 15.61
CA VAL A 322 -14.80 -1.05 14.75
C VAL A 322 -15.38 0.18 14.05
N VAL A 323 -14.75 1.32 14.23
CA VAL A 323 -15.04 2.56 13.49
C VAL A 323 -13.94 2.76 12.45
N ARG A 324 -14.29 2.69 11.18
CA ARG A 324 -13.36 2.81 10.06
C ARG A 324 -13.37 4.22 9.51
N LEU A 325 -12.22 4.87 9.50
CA LEU A 325 -12.01 6.20 8.95
C LEU A 325 -11.04 6.12 7.76
N GLU A 326 -11.39 6.84 6.70
CA GLU A 326 -10.57 6.93 5.48
C GLU A 326 -10.31 8.39 5.14
N SER A 327 -9.07 8.70 4.74
CA SER A 327 -8.69 10.03 4.30
C SER A 327 -9.47 10.43 3.05
N LYS A 328 -9.70 11.72 2.88
CA LYS A 328 -10.36 12.26 1.70
C LYS A 328 -9.40 13.18 0.96
N PRO A 329 -8.98 12.83 -0.25
CA PRO A 329 -8.16 13.73 -1.06
C PRO A 329 -8.97 14.95 -1.51
N LYS A 330 -8.25 16.00 -1.93
CA LYS A 330 -8.85 17.22 -2.50
C LYS A 330 -9.80 16.87 -3.65
N ASN A 331 -10.90 17.62 -3.73
CA ASN A 331 -11.80 17.55 -4.89
C ASN A 331 -11.16 18.23 -6.13
N ILE A 332 -11.86 18.23 -7.26
CA ILE A 332 -11.42 18.84 -8.52
C ILE A 332 -11.12 20.35 -8.35
N GLU A 333 -11.76 21.01 -7.38
CA GLU A 333 -11.54 22.43 -7.07
C GLU A 333 -10.35 22.65 -6.09
N GLY A 334 -9.64 21.59 -5.70
CA GLY A 334 -8.54 21.66 -4.73
C GLY A 334 -8.96 21.81 -3.27
N LYS A 335 -10.26 21.58 -2.96
CA LYS A 335 -10.87 21.79 -1.63
C LYS A 335 -11.35 20.48 -1.02
N GLY A 336 -11.67 20.51 0.28
CA GLY A 336 -12.35 19.44 0.99
C GLY A 336 -11.45 18.24 1.30
N GLU A 337 -10.13 18.40 1.33
CA GLU A 337 -9.19 17.42 1.85
C GLU A 337 -9.44 17.16 3.33
N VAL A 338 -9.40 15.88 3.72
CA VAL A 338 -9.31 15.44 5.11
C VAL A 338 -8.15 14.49 5.20
N SER A 339 -7.06 14.94 5.79
CA SER A 339 -5.82 14.18 5.91
C SER A 339 -5.90 13.11 7.00
N ILE A 340 -5.02 12.09 6.94
CA ILE A 340 -4.84 11.13 8.05
C ILE A 340 -4.59 11.86 9.36
N ARG A 341 -3.79 12.92 9.34
CA ARG A 341 -3.46 13.73 10.53
C ARG A 341 -4.71 14.32 11.20
N GLU A 342 -5.63 14.86 10.42
CA GLU A 342 -6.91 15.39 10.95
C GLU A 342 -7.78 14.28 11.52
N LEU A 343 -7.80 13.12 10.88
CA LEU A 343 -8.53 11.95 11.38
C LEU A 343 -7.94 11.42 12.69
N VAL A 344 -6.60 11.36 12.84
CA VAL A 344 -5.94 10.98 14.10
C VAL A 344 -6.34 11.96 15.21
N LYS A 345 -6.27 13.27 14.98
CA LYS A 345 -6.70 14.28 15.97
C LYS A 345 -8.17 14.15 16.35
N ASN A 346 -9.03 13.85 15.39
CA ASN A 346 -10.45 13.65 15.65
C ASN A 346 -10.71 12.35 16.42
N SER A 347 -9.99 11.26 16.12
CA SER A 347 -10.17 9.97 16.76
C SER A 347 -9.97 10.02 18.28
N LEU A 348 -9.07 10.87 18.79
CA LEU A 348 -8.85 11.11 20.21
C LEU A 348 -10.08 11.63 20.97
N ARG A 349 -11.07 12.22 20.24
CA ARG A 349 -12.34 12.68 20.80
C ARG A 349 -13.47 11.66 20.63
N MET A 350 -13.18 10.53 19.97
CA MET A 350 -14.16 9.47 19.70
C MET A 350 -14.18 8.40 20.78
N ARG A 351 -13.44 8.59 21.89
CA ARG A 351 -13.27 7.62 22.98
C ARG A 351 -12.81 6.24 22.46
N PRO A 352 -11.70 6.15 21.73
CA PRO A 352 -11.16 4.87 21.31
C PRO A 352 -10.45 4.17 22.47
N ASP A 353 -10.57 2.85 22.55
CA ASP A 353 -9.69 2.01 23.38
C ASP A 353 -8.43 1.65 22.59
N ARG A 354 -8.53 1.54 21.27
CA ARG A 354 -7.41 1.30 20.34
C ARG A 354 -7.47 2.19 19.13
N ILE A 355 -6.32 2.70 18.70
CA ILE A 355 -6.15 3.41 17.43
C ILE A 355 -5.24 2.57 16.53
N VAL A 356 -5.74 2.21 15.35
CA VAL A 356 -5.00 1.44 14.36
C VAL A 356 -4.82 2.30 13.11
N ILE A 357 -3.57 2.74 12.85
CA ILE A 357 -3.25 3.56 11.68
C ILE A 357 -2.64 2.63 10.62
N GLY A 358 -3.28 2.55 9.46
CA GLY A 358 -2.84 1.68 8.37
C GLY A 358 -1.38 1.89 8.01
N GLU A 359 -0.96 3.14 7.83
CA GLU A 359 0.44 3.51 7.58
C GLU A 359 0.73 4.96 7.97
N CYS A 360 1.87 5.20 8.61
CA CYS A 360 2.41 6.54 8.81
C CYS A 360 3.38 6.91 7.69
N ARG A 361 3.07 7.97 6.94
CA ARG A 361 3.84 8.48 5.79
C ARG A 361 4.30 9.92 5.93
N GLY A 362 3.71 10.68 6.85
CA GLY A 362 3.93 12.11 7.05
C GLY A 362 3.77 12.55 8.50
N GLY A 363 3.37 13.82 8.69
CA GLY A 363 3.29 14.46 9.98
C GLY A 363 2.28 13.87 10.98
N GLU A 364 1.38 12.98 10.55
CA GLU A 364 0.49 12.22 11.43
C GLU A 364 1.23 11.36 12.44
N ALA A 365 2.50 11.00 12.14
CA ALA A 365 3.35 10.26 13.05
C ALA A 365 3.53 10.97 14.41
N LEU A 366 3.58 12.31 14.42
CA LEU A 366 3.65 13.09 15.65
C LEU A 366 2.38 12.91 16.50
N ASP A 367 1.22 13.07 15.86
CA ASP A 367 -0.07 12.99 16.57
C ASP A 367 -0.35 11.56 17.07
N MET A 368 0.11 10.54 16.31
CA MET A 368 0.09 9.14 16.75
C MET A 368 0.99 8.91 17.99
N ILE A 369 2.25 9.39 17.96
CA ILE A 369 3.17 9.25 19.07
C ILE A 369 2.63 9.96 20.32
N GLN A 370 2.00 11.13 20.16
CA GLN A 370 1.33 11.83 21.23
C GLN A 370 0.15 11.01 21.79
N ALA A 371 -0.66 10.40 20.94
CA ALA A 371 -1.75 9.52 21.35
C ALA A 371 -1.23 8.36 22.20
N MET A 372 -0.18 7.68 21.73
CA MET A 372 0.48 6.58 22.45
C MET A 372 1.06 7.00 23.80
N ASN A 373 1.53 8.26 23.95
CA ASN A 373 2.07 8.81 25.19
C ASN A 373 0.99 9.36 26.15
N THR A 374 -0.26 9.51 25.69
CA THR A 374 -1.32 10.21 26.46
C THR A 374 -2.51 9.30 26.78
N GLY A 375 -2.26 8.02 26.97
CA GLY A 375 -3.27 7.06 27.47
C GLY A 375 -4.09 6.33 26.40
N HIS A 376 -3.64 6.35 25.14
CA HIS A 376 -4.19 5.49 24.09
C HIS A 376 -3.24 4.32 23.79
N ASP A 377 -2.87 3.61 24.86
CA ASP A 377 -1.99 2.44 24.81
C ASP A 377 -2.59 1.32 23.96
N GLY A 378 -1.73 0.50 23.35
CA GLY A 378 -2.13 -0.58 22.47
C GLY A 378 -2.45 -0.12 21.04
N SER A 379 -2.04 1.09 20.67
CA SER A 379 -2.13 1.59 19.30
C SER A 379 -1.17 0.83 18.37
N LEU A 380 -1.63 0.58 17.15
CA LEU A 380 -0.89 -0.17 16.14
C LEU A 380 -0.72 0.68 14.87
N THR A 381 0.45 0.60 14.24
CA THR A 381 0.67 1.24 12.93
C THR A 381 1.71 0.53 12.10
N THR A 382 1.81 0.93 10.81
CA THR A 382 2.91 0.50 9.94
C THR A 382 3.75 1.69 9.46
N THR A 383 5.00 1.42 9.10
CA THR A 383 5.89 2.37 8.44
C THR A 383 6.83 1.67 7.45
N HIS A 384 7.34 2.40 6.47
CA HIS A 384 8.33 1.87 5.53
C HIS A 384 9.74 2.00 6.10
N ALA A 385 10.39 0.86 6.39
CA ALA A 385 11.80 0.80 6.76
C ALA A 385 12.38 -0.59 6.45
N ASN A 386 13.71 -0.68 6.34
CA ASN A 386 14.40 -1.93 6.05
C ASN A 386 14.86 -2.67 7.32
N THR A 387 15.07 -1.95 8.40
CA THR A 387 15.46 -2.47 9.72
C THR A 387 14.69 -1.77 10.84
N PRO A 388 14.62 -2.33 12.06
CA PRO A 388 14.01 -1.64 13.20
C PRO A 388 14.70 -0.30 13.51
N ARG A 389 16.02 -0.19 13.35
CA ARG A 389 16.76 1.06 13.53
C ARG A 389 16.40 2.12 12.49
N ASP A 390 16.28 1.70 11.23
CA ASP A 390 15.83 2.61 10.16
C ASP A 390 14.39 3.08 10.39
N ALA A 391 13.55 2.24 10.99
CA ALA A 391 12.18 2.61 11.32
C ALA A 391 12.13 3.73 12.38
N ILE A 392 13.02 3.72 13.38
CA ILE A 392 13.15 4.84 14.32
C ILE A 392 13.56 6.12 13.57
N ALA A 393 14.62 6.05 12.76
CA ALA A 393 15.07 7.21 11.96
C ALA A 393 13.97 7.72 11.01
N ARG A 394 13.18 6.80 10.45
CA ARG A 394 12.02 7.15 9.61
C ARG A 394 10.95 7.87 10.42
N LEU A 395 10.60 7.38 11.61
CA LEU A 395 9.65 8.04 12.50
C LEU A 395 10.14 9.43 12.91
N GLU A 396 11.44 9.62 13.23
CA GLU A 396 12.03 10.94 13.50
C GLU A 396 11.76 11.89 12.30
N THR A 397 12.03 11.44 11.09
CA THR A 397 11.80 12.22 9.86
C THR A 397 10.33 12.57 9.69
N LEU A 398 9.41 11.61 9.89
CA LEU A 398 7.97 11.83 9.77
C LEU A 398 7.45 12.84 10.81
N VAL A 399 7.95 12.77 12.03
CA VAL A 399 7.63 13.76 13.09
C VAL A 399 8.09 15.15 12.69
N MET A 400 9.29 15.30 12.13
CA MET A 400 9.78 16.59 11.63
C MET A 400 8.90 17.14 10.49
N MET A 401 8.33 16.28 9.65
CA MET A 401 7.38 16.68 8.59
C MET A 401 6.08 17.28 9.13
N ALA A 402 5.78 17.15 10.43
CA ALA A 402 4.64 17.80 11.05
C ALA A 402 4.76 19.33 11.11
N GLY A 403 5.94 19.88 10.79
CA GLY A 403 6.21 21.32 10.75
C GLY A 403 6.33 21.98 12.12
N MET A 404 6.56 21.20 13.19
CA MET A 404 6.84 21.72 14.52
C MET A 404 8.35 21.78 14.75
N ASP A 405 8.84 22.88 15.31
CA ASP A 405 10.26 23.05 15.66
C ASP A 405 10.55 22.31 16.97
N LEU A 406 10.76 20.99 16.86
CA LEU A 406 11.09 20.11 17.97
C LEU A 406 12.57 19.68 17.89
N PRO A 407 13.34 19.82 18.97
CA PRO A 407 14.70 19.28 19.02
C PRO A 407 14.69 17.76 18.75
N GLN A 408 15.65 17.27 17.98
CA GLN A 408 15.74 15.85 17.62
C GLN A 408 15.78 14.93 18.85
N LEU A 409 16.45 15.37 19.93
CA LEU A 409 16.49 14.64 21.20
C LEU A 409 15.08 14.48 21.80
N ALA A 410 14.26 15.53 21.77
CA ALA A 410 12.88 15.47 22.27
C ALA A 410 12.02 14.51 21.42
N ILE A 411 12.22 14.51 20.11
CA ILE A 411 11.54 13.55 19.22
C ILE A 411 11.91 12.11 19.57
N ARG A 412 13.18 11.81 19.78
CA ARG A 412 13.66 10.49 20.18
C ARG A 412 13.11 10.05 21.53
N GLN A 413 13.08 10.95 22.50
CA GLN A 413 12.49 10.69 23.81
C GLN A 413 11.00 10.35 23.70
N GLN A 414 10.25 11.08 22.87
CA GLN A 414 8.84 10.80 22.63
C GLN A 414 8.64 9.45 21.94
N ILE A 415 9.44 9.10 20.94
CA ILE A 415 9.38 7.80 20.27
C ILE A 415 9.71 6.68 21.26
N ALA A 416 10.77 6.83 22.05
CA ALA A 416 11.19 5.83 23.02
C ALA A 416 10.19 5.63 24.17
N GLY A 417 9.40 6.65 24.51
CA GLY A 417 8.33 6.55 25.50
C GLY A 417 7.04 5.95 24.92
N ALA A 418 6.76 6.23 23.64
CA ALA A 418 5.50 5.87 23.01
C ALA A 418 5.51 4.45 22.46
N VAL A 419 6.55 4.06 21.73
CA VAL A 419 6.61 2.77 21.02
C VAL A 419 7.27 1.73 21.88
N HIS A 420 6.56 0.63 22.14
CA HIS A 420 7.06 -0.47 22.97
C HIS A 420 7.73 -1.55 22.11
N MET A 421 7.15 -1.88 20.95
CA MET A 421 7.56 -3.02 20.14
C MET A 421 7.64 -2.67 18.67
N MET A 422 8.67 -3.17 18.00
CA MET A 422 8.84 -3.08 16.55
C MET A 422 8.83 -4.48 15.94
N VAL A 423 8.03 -4.66 14.89
CA VAL A 423 7.92 -5.91 14.14
C VAL A 423 8.43 -5.68 12.72
N GLN A 424 9.59 -6.21 12.39
CA GLN A 424 10.20 -6.05 11.07
C GLN A 424 9.80 -7.19 10.15
N ILE A 425 9.27 -6.87 8.98
CA ILE A 425 8.85 -7.84 7.96
C ILE A 425 9.58 -7.56 6.66
N ASN A 426 10.20 -8.59 6.08
CA ASN A 426 10.88 -8.46 4.80
C ASN A 426 10.31 -9.44 3.76
N ARG A 427 10.25 -9.00 2.51
CA ARG A 427 10.13 -9.87 1.36
C ARG A 427 11.54 -10.29 0.95
N LEU A 428 11.82 -11.58 1.06
CA LEU A 428 13.12 -12.14 0.76
C LEU A 428 13.32 -12.37 -0.74
N ALA A 429 14.55 -12.67 -1.16
CA ALA A 429 14.89 -12.82 -2.57
C ALA A 429 14.16 -13.98 -3.27
N ASP A 430 13.80 -15.04 -2.53
CA ASP A 430 12.98 -16.16 -3.03
C ASP A 430 11.47 -15.82 -3.12
N GLY A 431 11.09 -14.57 -2.82
CA GLY A 431 9.71 -14.10 -2.81
C GLY A 431 8.94 -14.40 -1.53
N SER A 432 9.50 -15.17 -0.60
CA SER A 432 8.88 -15.43 0.69
C SER A 432 8.84 -14.18 1.56
N ARG A 433 7.82 -14.09 2.42
CA ARG A 433 7.66 -12.99 3.37
C ARG A 433 7.91 -13.51 4.77
N LYS A 434 8.80 -12.86 5.52
CA LYS A 434 9.23 -13.30 6.85
C LYS A 434 9.21 -12.15 7.85
N CYS A 435 8.75 -12.43 9.07
CA CYS A 435 9.06 -11.60 10.22
C CYS A 435 10.52 -11.84 10.58
N VAL A 436 11.38 -10.86 10.26
CA VAL A 436 12.84 -11.01 10.41
C VAL A 436 13.35 -10.54 11.75
N ALA A 437 12.60 -9.69 12.47
CA ALA A 437 12.91 -9.29 13.82
C ALA A 437 11.65 -8.88 14.59
N ILE A 438 11.64 -9.17 15.88
CA ILE A 438 10.75 -8.57 16.87
C ILE A 438 11.66 -7.92 17.89
N THR A 439 11.58 -6.59 18.01
CA THR A 439 12.52 -5.75 18.74
C THR A 439 11.79 -4.91 19.77
N GLU A 440 12.18 -5.00 21.04
CA GLU A 440 11.66 -4.16 22.12
C GLU A 440 12.45 -2.85 22.19
N ILE A 441 11.76 -1.72 22.40
CA ILE A 441 12.40 -0.43 22.69
C ILE A 441 12.66 -0.36 24.18
N GLN A 442 13.95 -0.24 24.54
CA GLN A 442 14.43 -0.27 25.93
C GLN A 442 14.44 1.11 26.60
N GLY A 443 14.28 2.18 25.82
CA GLY A 443 14.36 3.57 26.26
C GLY A 443 15.48 4.34 25.55
N MET A 444 16.13 5.24 26.25
CA MET A 444 17.22 6.09 25.73
C MET A 444 18.54 5.79 26.44
N GLU A 445 19.63 5.77 25.69
CA GLU A 445 20.99 5.82 26.20
C GLU A 445 21.70 7.02 25.55
N GLY A 446 21.98 8.04 26.36
CA GLY A 446 22.44 9.34 25.85
C GLY A 446 21.42 9.92 24.85
N ASN A 447 21.86 10.10 23.59
CA ASN A 447 21.06 10.66 22.51
C ASN A 447 20.47 9.57 21.57
N MET A 448 20.58 8.29 21.92
CA MET A 448 20.16 7.18 21.05
C MET A 448 19.02 6.37 21.69
N VAL A 449 18.07 5.95 20.85
CA VAL A 449 17.04 4.97 21.25
C VAL A 449 17.69 3.60 21.32
N THR A 450 17.56 2.93 22.46
CA THR A 450 18.12 1.59 22.69
C THR A 450 17.09 0.53 22.30
N LEU A 451 17.54 -0.43 21.50
CA LEU A 451 16.74 -1.50 20.93
C LEU A 451 17.27 -2.85 21.39
N GLN A 452 16.37 -3.78 21.73
CA GLN A 452 16.67 -5.15 22.10
C GLN A 452 15.88 -6.12 21.24
N ASP A 453 16.57 -6.88 20.38
CA ASP A 453 15.93 -7.95 19.64
C ASP A 453 15.50 -9.09 20.59
N VAL A 454 14.25 -9.51 20.49
CA VAL A 454 13.68 -10.66 21.21
C VAL A 454 13.72 -11.89 20.33
N PHE A 455 13.33 -11.72 19.06
CA PHE A 455 13.39 -12.76 18.03
C PHE A 455 14.08 -12.21 16.80
N LYS A 456 14.81 -13.10 16.09
CA LYS A 456 15.53 -12.74 14.87
C LYS A 456 15.55 -13.90 13.87
N TYR A 457 15.41 -13.58 12.59
CA TYR A 457 15.65 -14.48 11.48
C TYR A 457 17.06 -14.26 10.95
N GLU A 458 17.79 -15.36 10.74
CA GLU A 458 19.13 -15.37 10.15
C GLU A 458 19.13 -16.29 8.94
N GLN A 459 19.49 -15.74 7.77
CA GLN A 459 19.68 -16.52 6.56
C GLN A 459 21.02 -17.26 6.64
N THR A 460 21.01 -18.58 6.41
CA THR A 460 22.21 -19.43 6.46
C THR A 460 22.63 -19.95 5.09
N GLY A 461 21.76 -19.91 4.08
CA GLY A 461 22.11 -20.42 2.75
C GLY A 461 20.95 -20.35 1.75
N VAL A 462 21.12 -21.06 0.65
CA VAL A 462 20.11 -21.26 -0.41
C VAL A 462 20.10 -22.73 -0.77
N ASN A 463 18.93 -23.35 -0.87
CA ASN A 463 18.80 -24.75 -1.28
C ASN A 463 18.91 -24.88 -2.81
N PRO A 464 19.07 -26.12 -3.35
CA PRO A 464 19.16 -26.35 -4.79
C PRO A 464 17.94 -25.88 -5.60
N GLU A 465 16.79 -25.71 -4.96
CA GLU A 465 15.54 -25.19 -5.56
C GLU A 465 15.50 -23.66 -5.61
N GLY A 466 16.53 -22.96 -5.14
CA GLY A 466 16.59 -21.49 -5.07
C GLY A 466 15.84 -20.88 -3.89
N LYS A 467 15.37 -21.70 -2.93
CA LYS A 467 14.72 -21.19 -1.71
C LYS A 467 15.75 -20.87 -0.64
N LEU A 468 15.50 -19.84 0.13
CA LEU A 468 16.40 -19.40 1.19
C LEU A 468 16.32 -20.35 2.39
N ILE A 469 17.47 -20.85 2.83
CA ILE A 469 17.64 -21.57 4.08
C ILE A 469 17.91 -20.54 5.18
N GLY A 470 17.29 -20.73 6.34
CA GLY A 470 17.50 -19.83 7.45
C GLY A 470 16.93 -20.37 8.75
N VAL A 471 17.14 -19.61 9.81
CA VAL A 471 16.70 -19.97 11.17
C VAL A 471 16.05 -18.75 11.80
N THR A 472 14.83 -18.91 12.30
CA THR A 472 14.22 -17.95 13.23
C THR A 472 14.45 -18.43 14.64
N ARG A 473 15.04 -17.60 15.48
CA ARG A 473 15.32 -17.95 16.87
C ARG A 473 14.92 -16.86 17.84
N GLY A 474 14.51 -17.25 19.04
CA GLY A 474 14.49 -16.40 20.21
C GLY A 474 15.94 -16.25 20.72
N LEU A 475 16.30 -15.04 21.13
CA LEU A 475 17.69 -14.73 21.53
C LEU A 475 18.00 -15.03 23.00
N GLY A 476 17.09 -15.70 23.71
CA GLY A 476 17.27 -16.08 25.12
C GLY A 476 17.13 -14.92 26.12
N ILE A 477 16.73 -13.75 25.64
CA ILE A 477 16.58 -12.55 26.44
C ILE A 477 15.10 -12.38 26.82
N VAL A 478 14.83 -12.28 28.11
CA VAL A 478 13.48 -11.98 28.62
C VAL A 478 13.26 -10.48 28.47
N PRO A 479 12.26 -10.04 27.69
CA PRO A 479 12.01 -8.63 27.46
C PRO A 479 11.40 -7.96 28.70
N LYS A 480 11.54 -6.64 28.83
CA LYS A 480 10.95 -5.84 29.93
C LYS A 480 9.44 -6.00 30.00
N CYS A 481 8.79 -6.13 28.84
CA CYS A 481 7.33 -6.30 28.75
C CYS A 481 6.82 -7.59 29.43
N GLN A 482 7.68 -8.57 29.74
CA GLN A 482 7.29 -9.76 30.49
C GLN A 482 6.67 -9.41 31.86
N ALA A 483 7.15 -8.36 32.50
CA ALA A 483 6.55 -7.89 33.76
C ALA A 483 5.08 -7.45 33.57
N LYS A 484 4.76 -6.82 32.43
CA LYS A 484 3.38 -6.41 32.08
C LYS A 484 2.51 -7.64 31.76
N PHE A 485 3.07 -8.69 31.16
CA PHE A 485 2.36 -9.96 30.94
C PHE A 485 1.99 -10.62 32.26
N ASN A 486 2.94 -10.73 33.19
CA ASN A 486 2.72 -11.34 34.48
C ASN A 486 1.67 -10.55 35.30
N ALA A 487 1.67 -9.22 35.23
CA ALA A 487 0.70 -8.35 35.90
C ALA A 487 -0.72 -8.50 35.34
N ASN A 488 -0.88 -9.01 34.13
CA ASN A 488 -2.17 -9.30 33.47
C ASN A 488 -2.51 -10.80 33.46
N ASP A 489 -1.89 -11.60 34.33
CA ASP A 489 -2.07 -13.05 34.44
C ASP A 489 -1.84 -13.84 33.13
N LEU A 490 -1.05 -13.25 32.20
CA LEU A 490 -0.65 -13.93 30.98
C LEU A 490 0.64 -14.71 31.23
N ASN A 491 0.51 -16.02 31.48
CA ASN A 491 1.63 -16.91 31.66
C ASN A 491 2.30 -17.25 30.32
N ILE A 492 3.22 -16.39 29.88
CA ILE A 492 4.04 -16.67 28.71
C ILE A 492 5.29 -17.45 29.15
N PRO A 493 5.47 -18.71 28.68
CA PRO A 493 6.60 -19.54 29.04
C PRO A 493 7.92 -18.87 28.60
N VAL A 494 8.93 -18.87 29.47
CA VAL A 494 10.26 -18.27 29.18
C VAL A 494 10.96 -19.03 28.03
N GLU A 495 10.63 -20.28 27.83
CA GLU A 495 11.14 -21.16 26.78
C GLU A 495 10.86 -20.63 25.36
N ILE A 496 9.82 -19.81 25.17
CA ILE A 496 9.55 -19.22 23.86
C ILE A 496 10.70 -18.33 23.39
N TYR A 497 11.42 -17.69 24.33
CA TYR A 497 12.57 -16.82 24.02
C TYR A 497 13.82 -17.59 23.62
N GLN A 498 13.80 -18.92 23.74
CA GLN A 498 14.86 -19.85 23.28
C GLN A 498 14.39 -20.70 22.10
N SER A 499 13.18 -20.45 21.59
CA SER A 499 12.62 -21.24 20.48
C SER A 499 13.42 -21.09 19.19
N VAL A 500 13.44 -22.17 18.41
CA VAL A 500 14.12 -22.25 17.12
C VAL A 500 13.16 -22.77 16.07
N LEU A 501 13.10 -22.13 14.91
CA LEU A 501 12.37 -22.60 13.72
C LEU A 501 13.30 -22.59 12.52
N HIS A 502 13.54 -23.77 11.95
CA HIS A 502 14.32 -23.93 10.73
C HIS A 502 13.44 -23.71 9.48
N HIS A 503 14.00 -23.08 8.46
CA HIS A 503 13.33 -22.76 7.21
C HIS A 503 14.07 -23.44 6.05
N ASN A 504 13.35 -24.29 5.29
CA ASN A 504 13.85 -24.97 4.08
C ASN A 504 15.19 -25.70 4.28
N ASN A 505 15.54 -26.08 5.50
CA ASN A 505 16.74 -26.85 5.81
C ASN A 505 16.41 -28.33 5.62
N PRO A 506 17.13 -29.10 4.73
CA PRO A 506 16.89 -30.50 4.52
C PRO A 506 17.18 -31.37 5.75
N GLU A 507 18.00 -30.91 6.68
CA GLU A 507 18.30 -31.62 7.94
C GLU A 507 17.17 -31.45 8.99
N TYR A 508 16.29 -30.47 8.80
CA TYR A 508 15.16 -30.14 9.70
C TYR A 508 13.91 -29.85 8.85
N PRO A 509 13.24 -30.88 8.31
CA PRO A 509 12.12 -30.77 7.38
C PRO A 509 10.85 -30.09 7.98
#